data_e54ff4caf13e48d72ac5082f895a0bd5
#
_entry.id   e54ff4caf13e48d72ac5082f895a0bd5
#
_cell.length_a   1.000
_cell.length_b   1.000
_cell.length_c   1.000
_cell.angle_alpha   90.00
_cell.angle_beta   90.00
_cell.angle_gamma   90.00
#
_symmetry.space_group_name_H-M   'P 1'
#
loop_
_entity.id
_entity.type
_entity.pdbx_description
1 polymer ?
#
loop_
_entity_poly.entity_id
_entity_poly.type
_entity_poly.pdbx_seq_one_letter_code
_entity_poly.pdbx_strand_id
1 'polypeptide(L)'
;MLNDFAGADKVYIACGYTDLRKGIDGLARMVQQQFELDPFTNTLFLFCGRRRDRIKGLYWERDGFILLYKRLEQGAYQWPRSESEVRSLTPQQYRWLMEGLKIEQPKAHRPVTGLTVL
;
A
#
# COMPACT_ATOMS: atom_id res chain seq x y z
N MET A 1 -12.59 3.27 -5.85
CA MET A 1 -12.47 2.40 -4.69
C MET A 1 -11.04 2.36 -4.17
N LEU A 2 -10.08 1.69 -4.83
CA LEU A 2 -8.70 1.69 -4.34
C LEU A 2 -8.05 3.07 -4.35
N ASN A 3 -8.35 3.91 -5.33
CA ASN A 3 -7.77 5.24 -5.40
C ASN A 3 -8.22 6.17 -4.27
N ASP A 4 -9.29 5.82 -3.60
CA ASP A 4 -9.92 6.65 -2.57
C ASP A 4 -10.37 5.79 -1.39
N PHE A 5 -9.45 4.98 -0.88
CA PHE A 5 -9.76 4.06 0.21
C PHE A 5 -9.62 4.77 1.55
N ALA A 6 -10.68 5.49 1.93
CA ALA A 6 -10.68 6.32 3.14
C ALA A 6 -11.05 5.54 4.42
N GLY A 7 -11.47 4.27 4.29
CA GLY A 7 -11.94 3.50 5.44
C GLY A 7 -10.84 2.93 6.35
N ALA A 8 -9.62 2.85 5.87
CA ALA A 8 -8.51 2.28 6.63
C ALA A 8 -7.78 3.36 7.43
N ASP A 9 -7.43 3.05 8.68
CA ASP A 9 -6.63 3.94 9.51
C ASP A 9 -5.19 4.04 9.01
N LYS A 10 -4.68 2.96 8.42
CA LYS A 10 -3.31 2.87 7.92
C LYS A 10 -3.27 2.13 6.59
N VAL A 11 -2.30 2.49 5.77
CA VAL A 11 -1.97 1.78 4.55
C VAL A 11 -0.51 1.37 4.61
N TYR A 12 -0.26 0.08 4.42
CA TYR A 12 1.10 -0.46 4.30
C TYR A 12 1.28 -1.05 2.90
N ILE A 13 2.49 -0.95 2.39
CA ILE A 13 2.87 -1.66 1.17
C ILE A 13 3.98 -2.66 1.46
N ALA A 14 3.87 -3.84 0.86
CA ALA A 14 4.97 -4.78 0.79
C ALA A 14 5.86 -4.36 -0.36
N CYS A 15 7.06 -3.85 -0.05
CA CYS A 15 8.02 -3.44 -1.08
C CYS A 15 8.55 -4.66 -1.85
N GLY A 16 9.10 -4.42 -3.03
CA GLY A 16 9.46 -5.51 -3.92
C GLY A 16 8.23 -6.12 -4.59
N TYR A 17 8.37 -7.28 -5.17
CA TYR A 17 7.22 -7.94 -5.76
C TYR A 17 6.71 -9.06 -4.85
N THR A 18 5.42 -9.32 -4.96
CA THR A 18 4.75 -10.44 -4.30
C THR A 18 4.17 -11.36 -5.37
N ASP A 19 4.20 -12.66 -5.12
CA ASP A 19 3.49 -13.61 -5.97
C ASP A 19 1.99 -13.44 -5.76
N LEU A 20 1.33 -12.79 -6.73
CA LEU A 20 -0.10 -12.47 -6.63
C LEU A 20 -1.02 -13.68 -6.87
N ARG A 21 -0.48 -14.88 -7.06
CA ARG A 21 -1.28 -16.10 -6.98
C ARG A 21 -1.74 -16.38 -5.55
N LYS A 22 -1.07 -15.80 -4.56
CA LYS A 22 -1.51 -15.87 -3.17
C LYS A 22 -2.89 -15.24 -3.02
N GLY A 23 -3.76 -15.96 -2.31
CA GLY A 23 -5.06 -15.46 -1.91
C GLY A 23 -5.04 -14.87 -0.51
N ILE A 24 -6.21 -14.77 0.09
CA ILE A 24 -6.39 -14.18 1.43
C ILE A 24 -5.46 -14.83 2.46
N ASP A 25 -5.48 -16.16 2.57
CA ASP A 25 -4.72 -16.86 3.60
C ASP A 25 -3.21 -16.67 3.41
N GLY A 26 -2.73 -16.78 2.19
CA GLY A 26 -1.31 -16.60 1.88
C GLY A 26 -0.83 -15.19 2.17
N LEU A 27 -1.61 -14.19 1.82
CA LEU A 27 -1.26 -12.77 2.07
C LEU A 27 -1.36 -12.43 3.56
N ALA A 28 -2.39 -12.92 4.26
CA ALA A 28 -2.52 -12.70 5.69
C ALA A 28 -1.35 -13.35 6.46
N ARG A 29 -0.95 -14.55 6.05
CA ARG A 29 0.21 -15.24 6.63
C ARG A 29 1.49 -14.46 6.40
N MET A 30 1.67 -13.89 5.21
CA MET A 30 2.81 -13.06 4.88
C MET A 30 2.89 -11.83 5.78
N VAL A 31 1.76 -11.17 6.03
CA VAL A 31 1.68 -10.04 6.96
C VAL A 31 2.12 -10.46 8.36
N GLN A 32 1.63 -11.59 8.85
CA GLN A 32 1.94 -12.06 10.20
C GLN A 32 3.39 -12.54 10.34
N GLN A 33 3.85 -13.38 9.42
CA GLN A 33 5.11 -14.10 9.57
C GLN A 33 6.29 -13.33 9.01
N GLN A 34 6.12 -12.70 7.85
CA GLN A 34 7.22 -12.01 7.20
C GLN A 34 7.37 -10.57 7.72
N PHE A 35 6.28 -9.87 7.91
CA PHE A 35 6.30 -8.47 8.34
C PHE A 35 6.04 -8.28 9.81
N GLU A 36 5.66 -9.33 10.53
CA GLU A 36 5.38 -9.28 11.97
C GLU A 36 4.34 -8.23 12.33
N LEU A 37 3.32 -8.10 11.49
CA LEU A 37 2.20 -7.19 11.69
C LEU A 37 0.92 -8.00 11.89
N ASP A 38 -0.08 -7.34 12.45
CA ASP A 38 -1.39 -7.94 12.68
C ASP A 38 -2.31 -7.64 11.49
N PRO A 39 -2.72 -8.65 10.69
CA PRO A 39 -3.65 -8.41 9.59
C PRO A 39 -5.08 -8.14 10.02
N PHE A 40 -5.43 -8.42 11.29
CA PHE A 40 -6.79 -8.24 11.82
C PHE A 40 -6.99 -6.84 12.40
N THR A 41 -6.45 -5.83 11.72
CA THR A 41 -6.57 -4.43 12.12
C THR A 41 -7.21 -3.63 10.99
N ASN A 42 -7.63 -2.40 11.29
CA ASN A 42 -8.19 -1.49 10.28
C ASN A 42 -7.06 -0.93 9.39
N THR A 43 -6.40 -1.82 8.66
CA THR A 43 -5.23 -1.53 7.85
C THR A 43 -5.38 -2.15 6.47
N LEU A 44 -5.11 -1.37 5.44
CA LEU A 44 -5.01 -1.87 4.08
C LEU A 44 -3.57 -2.26 3.79
N PHE A 45 -3.35 -3.52 3.43
CA PHE A 45 -2.04 -4.03 3.01
C PHE A 45 -2.05 -4.20 1.50
N LEU A 46 -1.10 -3.57 0.82
CA LEU A 46 -0.99 -3.60 -0.63
C LEU A 46 0.22 -4.40 -1.08
N PHE A 47 0.02 -5.18 -2.13
CA PHE A 47 1.01 -6.07 -2.71
C PHE A 47 1.04 -5.84 -4.22
N CYS A 48 2.22 -5.81 -4.79
CA CYS A 48 2.40 -5.58 -6.22
C CYS A 48 3.04 -6.79 -6.90
N GLY A 49 2.56 -7.13 -8.08
CA GLY A 49 3.14 -8.19 -8.89
C GLY A 49 4.44 -7.77 -9.56
N ARG A 50 5.15 -8.76 -10.10
CA ARG A 50 6.44 -8.55 -10.77
C ARG A 50 6.35 -7.55 -11.93
N ARG A 51 5.25 -7.58 -12.68
CA ARG A 51 5.04 -6.67 -13.82
C ARG A 51 4.68 -5.25 -13.42
N ARG A 52 4.33 -5.02 -12.17
CA ARG A 52 3.96 -3.73 -11.61
C ARG A 52 2.73 -3.08 -12.26
N ASP A 53 1.96 -3.83 -13.03
CA ASP A 53 0.70 -3.37 -13.61
C ASP A 53 -0.51 -3.85 -12.80
N ARG A 54 -0.29 -4.63 -11.74
CA ARG A 54 -1.36 -5.20 -10.94
C ARG A 54 -1.01 -5.23 -9.46
N ILE A 55 -2.01 -4.98 -8.65
CA ILE A 55 -1.89 -4.99 -7.20
C ILE A 55 -3.03 -5.78 -6.59
N LYS A 56 -2.78 -6.31 -5.40
CA LYS A 56 -3.81 -6.83 -4.51
C LYS A 56 -3.81 -6.03 -3.23
N GLY A 57 -4.99 -5.86 -2.65
CA GLY A 57 -5.17 -5.24 -1.35
C GLY A 57 -5.87 -6.19 -0.41
N LEU A 58 -5.31 -6.37 0.78
CA LEU A 58 -5.90 -7.18 1.84
C LEU A 58 -6.39 -6.26 2.95
N TYR A 59 -7.66 -6.38 3.31
CA TYR A 59 -8.27 -5.54 4.33
C TYR A 59 -9.20 -6.37 5.21
N TRP A 60 -9.00 -6.27 6.53
CA TRP A 60 -9.90 -6.88 7.50
C TRP A 60 -11.06 -5.94 7.79
N GLU A 61 -12.27 -6.41 7.56
CA GLU A 61 -13.49 -5.67 7.85
C GLU A 61 -14.35 -6.45 8.83
N ARG A 62 -14.27 -6.07 10.09
CA ARG A 62 -15.09 -6.60 11.20
C ARG A 62 -15.05 -8.12 11.37
N ASP A 63 -15.56 -8.86 10.40
CA ASP A 63 -15.81 -10.29 10.48
C ASP A 63 -15.22 -11.10 9.34
N GLY A 64 -14.48 -10.43 8.45
CA GLY A 64 -13.90 -11.12 7.31
C GLY A 64 -12.86 -10.30 6.58
N PHE A 65 -12.08 -10.98 5.75
CA PHE A 65 -11.13 -10.30 4.87
C PHE A 65 -11.78 -9.95 3.55
N ILE A 66 -11.43 -8.77 3.06
CA ILE A 66 -11.69 -8.34 1.68
C ILE A 66 -10.39 -8.44 0.92
N LEU A 67 -10.43 -9.05 -0.25
CA LEU A 67 -9.30 -9.09 -1.17
C LEU A 67 -9.66 -8.27 -2.41
N LEU A 68 -8.94 -7.18 -2.60
CA LEU A 68 -9.08 -6.31 -3.75
C LEU A 68 -8.03 -6.69 -4.79
N TYR A 69 -8.40 -6.60 -6.06
CA TYR A 69 -7.48 -6.85 -7.17
C TYR A 69 -7.69 -5.80 -8.24
N LYS A 70 -6.60 -5.14 -8.64
CA LYS A 70 -6.66 -4.15 -9.72
C LYS A 70 -5.49 -4.38 -10.68
N ARG A 71 -5.81 -4.46 -11.96
CA ARG A 71 -4.83 -4.51 -13.05
C ARG A 71 -4.96 -3.23 -13.88
N LEU A 72 -3.86 -2.53 -14.06
CA LEU A 72 -3.81 -1.39 -14.98
C LEU A 72 -3.83 -1.92 -16.41
N GLU A 73 -4.67 -1.34 -17.25
CA GLU A 73 -4.68 -1.67 -18.68
C GLU A 73 -3.56 -0.93 -19.43
N GLN A 74 -3.09 0.18 -18.88
CA GLN A 74 -1.93 0.92 -19.39
C GLN A 74 -1.10 1.43 -18.22
N GLY A 75 0.23 1.46 -18.42
CA GLY A 75 1.15 1.96 -17.41
C GLY A 75 1.51 0.95 -16.32
N ALA A 76 2.19 1.44 -15.32
CA ALA A 76 2.65 0.63 -14.21
C ALA A 76 2.71 1.47 -12.93
N TYR A 77 2.62 0.80 -11.78
CA TYR A 77 2.85 1.44 -10.50
C TYR A 77 4.34 1.65 -10.27
N GLN A 78 4.73 2.78 -9.71
CA GLN A 78 6.10 3.06 -9.32
C GLN A 78 6.38 2.45 -7.96
N TRP A 79 6.39 1.12 -7.91
CA TRP A 79 6.47 0.37 -6.66
C TRP A 79 7.89 0.36 -6.10
N PRO A 80 8.09 0.66 -4.80
CA PRO A 80 9.41 0.54 -4.17
C PRO A 80 9.93 -0.89 -4.25
N ARG A 81 11.22 -1.03 -4.56
CA ARG A 81 11.82 -2.33 -4.89
C ARG A 81 12.55 -3.01 -3.74
N SER A 82 12.65 -2.38 -2.58
CA SER A 82 13.33 -2.98 -1.43
C SER A 82 12.62 -4.26 -1.01
N GLU A 83 13.26 -5.40 -1.21
CA GLU A 83 12.65 -6.68 -0.87
C GLU A 83 12.53 -6.86 0.64
N SER A 84 11.52 -7.64 1.05
CA SER A 84 11.27 -8.01 2.45
C SER A 84 11.04 -6.82 3.38
N GLU A 85 10.74 -5.67 2.83
CA GLU A 85 10.44 -4.46 3.59
C GLU A 85 8.95 -4.14 3.50
N VAL A 86 8.36 -3.70 4.60
CA VAL A 86 7.01 -3.16 4.64
C VAL A 86 7.10 -1.69 5.00
N ARG A 87 6.34 -0.85 4.31
CA ARG A 87 6.34 0.59 4.54
C ARG A 87 4.93 1.10 4.77
N SER A 88 4.81 1.98 5.78
CA SER A 88 3.59 2.73 6.01
C SER A 88 3.54 3.93 5.07
N LEU A 89 2.39 4.18 4.49
CA LEU A 89 2.18 5.33 3.60
C LEU A 89 1.30 6.37 4.26
N THR A 90 1.63 7.64 4.03
CA THR A 90 0.70 8.72 4.32
C THR A 90 -0.45 8.69 3.31
N PRO A 91 -1.60 9.33 3.61
CA PRO A 91 -2.68 9.44 2.61
C PRO A 91 -2.23 10.07 1.30
N GLN A 92 -1.33 11.05 1.35
CA GLN A 92 -0.80 11.67 0.14
C GLN A 92 0.08 10.71 -0.66
N GLN A 93 0.96 9.96 0.01
CA GLN A 93 1.80 8.95 -0.65
C GLN A 93 0.95 7.86 -1.29
N TYR A 94 -0.12 7.44 -0.63
CA TYR A 94 -1.05 6.47 -1.18
C TYR A 94 -1.69 7.00 -2.48
N ARG A 95 -2.13 8.26 -2.47
CA ARG A 95 -2.71 8.88 -3.68
C ARG A 95 -1.69 8.95 -4.81
N TRP A 96 -0.45 9.37 -4.52
CA TRP A 96 0.60 9.39 -5.53
C TRP A 96 0.83 8.01 -6.14
N LEU A 97 0.93 6.99 -5.30
CA LEU A 97 1.16 5.62 -5.77
C LEU A 97 0.03 5.14 -6.67
N MET A 98 -1.22 5.39 -6.28
CA MET A 98 -2.39 5.01 -7.07
C MET A 98 -2.49 5.77 -8.39
N GLU A 99 -1.91 6.96 -8.47
CA GLU A 99 -1.87 7.78 -9.69
C GLU A 99 -0.67 7.44 -10.60
N GLY A 100 0.14 6.48 -10.22
CA GLY A 100 1.30 6.08 -11.02
C GLY A 100 2.56 6.87 -10.72
N LEU A 101 2.57 7.61 -9.62
CA LEU A 101 3.73 8.39 -9.18
C LEU A 101 4.53 7.63 -8.11
N LYS A 102 5.77 8.03 -7.91
CA LYS A 102 6.58 7.52 -6.80
C LYS A 102 6.05 8.05 -5.48
N ILE A 103 6.20 7.27 -4.42
CA ILE A 103 5.81 7.70 -3.07
C ILE A 103 6.71 8.80 -2.52
N GLU A 104 7.86 9.01 -3.14
CA GLU A 104 8.76 10.11 -2.80
C GLU A 104 8.76 11.13 -3.93
N GLN A 105 8.39 12.35 -3.59
CA GLN A 105 8.32 13.46 -4.52
C GLN A 105 9.24 14.57 -4.00
N PRO A 106 10.53 14.57 -4.39
CA PRO A 106 11.52 15.52 -3.83
C PRO A 106 11.14 16.98 -4.07
N LYS A 107 10.35 17.25 -5.11
CA LYS A 107 9.92 18.62 -5.45
C LYS A 107 8.63 19.03 -4.75
N ALA A 108 7.97 18.14 -4.03
CA ALA A 108 6.77 18.50 -3.29
C ALA A 108 7.14 19.43 -2.13
N HIS A 109 6.28 20.43 -1.91
CA HIS A 109 6.46 21.33 -0.78
C HIS A 109 6.22 20.57 0.52
N ARG A 110 7.12 20.76 1.46
CA ARG A 110 6.96 20.18 2.80
C ARG A 110 6.10 21.10 3.65
N PRO A 111 5.30 20.53 4.55
CA PRO A 111 4.61 21.37 5.54
C PRO A 111 5.61 22.21 6.32
N VAL A 112 5.29 23.45 6.55
CA VAL A 112 6.11 24.36 7.33
C VAL A 112 5.58 24.39 8.75
N THR A 113 6.47 24.18 9.73
CA THR A 113 6.13 24.17 11.14
C THR A 113 7.01 25.14 11.90
N GLY A 114 6.56 25.58 13.07
CA GLY A 114 7.36 26.45 13.94
C GLY A 114 7.47 27.89 13.48
N LEU A 115 6.64 28.32 12.52
CA LEU A 115 6.64 29.72 12.09
C LEU A 115 5.97 30.62 13.12
N THR A 116 6.57 31.77 13.32
CA THR A 116 6.01 32.82 14.17
C THR A 116 5.90 34.11 13.36
N VAL A 117 4.74 34.72 13.44
CA VAL A 117 4.51 36.06 12.86
C VAL A 117 4.71 37.08 13.95
N LEU A 118 5.64 38.03 13.72
CA LEU A 118 5.93 39.10 14.66
C LEU A 118 5.21 40.39 14.30
#